data_2fe8fecc809e961098bf431c52f9beba
#
_entry.id   2fe8fecc809e961098bf431c52f9beba
#
_cell.length_a   1.000
_cell.length_b   1.000
_cell.length_c   1.000
_cell.angle_alpha   90.00
_cell.angle_beta   90.00
_cell.angle_gamma   90.00
#
_symmetry.space_group_name_H-M   'P 1'
#
loop_
_entity.id
_entity.type
_entity.pdbx_description
1 polymer ?
#
loop_
_entity_poly.entity_id
_entity_poly.type
_entity_poly.pdbx_seq_one_letter_code
_entity_poly.pdbx_strand_id
1 'polypeptide(L)'
;MADTATTVKEMFNAMPASLNAGAAKGMNSVIQFNLTGDGGGTYHVIIKDDKCTVGEGAHASPNMTMTMAAQDYVDMNTGKLNGQMAFMSGKLKIAGDMGLAMKMQSLFKRA
;
A
#
# COMPACT_ATOMS: atom_id res chain seq x y z
N MET A 1 15.68 16.59 6.70
CA MET A 1 15.07 15.48 5.95
C MET A 1 14.12 14.72 6.84
N ALA A 2 12.97 14.35 6.31
CA ALA A 2 12.05 13.49 7.04
C ALA A 2 12.65 12.10 7.16
N ASP A 3 12.47 11.45 8.30
CA ASP A 3 12.86 10.06 8.46
C ASP A 3 11.87 9.13 7.74
N THR A 4 12.20 7.86 7.66
CA THR A 4 11.36 6.88 6.94
C THR A 4 9.95 6.80 7.56
N ALA A 5 9.84 6.84 8.89
CA ALA A 5 8.54 6.77 9.56
C ALA A 5 7.65 7.96 9.17
N THR A 6 8.20 9.16 9.16
CA THR A 6 7.46 10.36 8.78
C THR A 6 7.02 10.29 7.32
N THR A 7 7.92 9.87 6.43
CA THR A 7 7.63 9.72 5.01
C THR A 7 6.52 8.70 4.76
N VAL A 8 6.57 7.56 5.46
CA VAL A 8 5.54 6.53 5.34
C VAL A 8 4.18 7.07 5.78
N LYS A 9 4.12 7.78 6.91
CA LYS A 9 2.86 8.36 7.38
C LYS A 9 2.31 9.38 6.39
N GLU A 10 3.16 10.22 5.82
CA GLU A 10 2.75 11.19 4.82
C GLU A 10 2.19 10.50 3.56
N MET A 11 2.81 9.41 3.13
CA MET A 11 2.34 8.64 1.98
C MET A 11 0.96 8.05 2.23
N PHE A 12 0.73 7.47 3.41
CA PHE A 12 -0.58 6.94 3.74
C PHE A 12 -1.62 8.05 3.88
N ASN A 13 -1.26 9.18 4.48
CA ASN A 13 -2.17 10.31 4.60
C ASN A 13 -2.57 10.89 3.25
N ALA A 14 -1.69 10.82 2.26
CA ALA A 14 -1.97 11.30 0.91
C ALA A 14 -2.73 10.27 0.05
N MET A 15 -2.78 9.02 0.49
CA MET A 15 -3.35 7.93 -0.29
C MET A 15 -4.81 8.15 -0.70
N PRO A 16 -5.70 8.64 0.19
CA PRO A 16 -7.09 8.89 -0.22
C PRO A 16 -7.20 9.88 -1.38
N ALA A 17 -6.37 10.91 -1.41
CA ALA A 17 -6.38 11.90 -2.48
C ALA A 17 -5.76 11.36 -3.78
N SER A 18 -4.96 10.30 -3.69
CA SER A 18 -4.29 9.68 -4.84
C SER A 18 -5.13 8.58 -5.48
N LEU A 19 -6.28 8.26 -4.91
CA LEU A 19 -7.12 7.18 -5.41
C LEU A 19 -7.66 7.52 -6.81
N ASN A 20 -7.50 6.56 -7.71
CA ASN A 20 -8.12 6.64 -9.04
C ASN A 20 -9.55 6.11 -8.94
N ALA A 21 -10.52 7.01 -8.87
CA ALA A 21 -11.91 6.65 -8.64
C ALA A 21 -12.45 5.72 -9.73
N GLY A 22 -12.02 5.90 -10.98
CA GLY A 22 -12.45 5.03 -12.08
C GLY A 22 -11.99 3.59 -11.89
N ALA A 23 -10.76 3.40 -11.44
CA ALA A 23 -10.23 2.05 -11.16
C ALA A 23 -10.84 1.45 -9.91
N ALA A 24 -11.24 2.28 -8.95
CA ALA A 24 -11.80 1.83 -7.68
C ALA A 24 -13.30 1.56 -7.73
N LYS A 25 -13.94 1.89 -8.83
CA LYS A 25 -15.41 1.78 -8.95
C LYS A 25 -15.87 0.34 -8.68
N GLY A 26 -16.83 0.19 -7.79
CA GLY A 26 -17.39 -1.11 -7.44
C GLY A 26 -16.52 -1.92 -6.50
N MET A 27 -15.37 -1.42 -6.06
CA MET A 27 -14.50 -2.14 -5.15
C MET A 27 -15.00 -2.06 -3.71
N ASN A 28 -14.82 -3.17 -2.99
CA ASN A 28 -15.04 -3.25 -1.57
C ASN A 28 -13.95 -4.16 -1.02
N SER A 29 -12.78 -3.58 -0.77
CA SER A 29 -11.59 -4.36 -0.46
C SER A 29 -10.78 -3.72 0.65
N VAL A 30 -10.12 -4.56 1.44
CA VAL A 30 -9.22 -4.13 2.50
C VAL A 30 -7.82 -4.65 2.18
N ILE A 31 -6.85 -3.75 2.21
CA ILE A 31 -5.44 -4.08 1.98
C ILE A 31 -4.68 -3.75 3.25
N GLN A 32 -3.98 -4.73 3.81
CA GLN A 32 -3.14 -4.52 4.97
C GLN A 32 -1.68 -4.41 4.54
N PHE A 33 -0.98 -3.44 5.13
CA PHE A 33 0.44 -3.22 4.87
C PHE A 33 1.21 -3.49 6.15
N ASN A 34 2.08 -4.50 6.11
CA ASN A 34 2.99 -4.81 7.22
C ASN A 34 4.38 -4.32 6.80
N LEU A 35 4.76 -3.15 7.28
CA LEU A 35 6.05 -2.55 6.94
C LEU A 35 7.03 -2.86 8.06
N THR A 36 8.17 -3.48 7.71
CA THR A 36 9.16 -3.95 8.67
C THR A 36 10.34 -2.98 8.74
N GLY A 37 11.17 -3.14 9.79
CA GLY A 37 12.38 -2.35 9.95
C GLY A 37 12.10 -0.95 10.50
N ASP A 38 13.13 -0.11 10.47
CA ASP A 38 13.03 1.26 10.96
C ASP A 38 12.02 2.06 10.15
N GLY A 39 11.14 2.75 10.85
CA GLY A 39 10.09 3.54 10.22
C GLY A 39 8.89 2.73 9.79
N GLY A 40 8.87 1.43 10.09
CA GLY A 40 7.77 0.54 9.72
C GLY A 40 6.57 0.68 10.62
N GLY A 41 5.61 -0.18 10.40
CA GLY A 41 4.36 -0.23 11.14
C GLY A 41 3.33 -1.00 10.35
N THR A 42 2.17 -1.18 10.94
CA THR A 42 1.06 -1.86 10.28
C THR A 42 -0.02 -0.83 9.96
N TYR A 43 -0.47 -0.86 8.72
CA TYR A 43 -1.53 0.02 8.23
C TYR A 43 -2.55 -0.80 7.47
N HIS A 44 -3.78 -0.31 7.41
CA HIS A 44 -4.79 -0.91 6.53
C HIS A 44 -5.46 0.17 5.70
N VAL A 45 -5.82 -0.19 4.48
CA VAL A 45 -6.47 0.70 3.53
C VAL A 45 -7.78 0.06 3.12
N ILE A 46 -8.88 0.78 3.30
CA ILE A 46 -10.21 0.31 2.93
C ILE A 46 -10.65 1.08 1.70
N ILE A 47 -10.95 0.36 0.62
CA ILE A 47 -11.47 0.95 -0.62
C ILE A 47 -12.91 0.49 -0.76
N LYS A 48 -13.84 1.43 -0.57
CA LYS A 48 -15.27 1.14 -0.56
C LYS A 48 -16.04 2.39 -0.96
N ASP A 49 -17.10 2.23 -1.73
CA ASP A 49 -17.97 3.32 -2.15
C ASP A 49 -17.20 4.45 -2.85
N ASP A 50 -16.23 4.07 -3.69
CA ASP A 50 -15.37 4.98 -4.45
C ASP A 50 -14.48 5.86 -3.55
N LYS A 51 -14.27 5.44 -2.31
CA LYS A 51 -13.46 6.17 -1.33
C LYS A 51 -12.34 5.28 -0.79
N CYS A 52 -11.27 5.93 -0.38
CA CYS A 52 -10.13 5.28 0.27
C CYS A 52 -10.01 5.81 1.70
N THR A 53 -10.03 4.91 2.66
CA THR A 53 -9.84 5.23 4.07
C THR A 53 -8.60 4.52 4.57
N VAL A 54 -7.72 5.25 5.26
CA VAL A 54 -6.49 4.70 5.82
C VAL A 54 -6.60 4.65 7.34
N GLY A 55 -6.20 3.52 7.93
CA GLY A 55 -6.13 3.39 9.38
C GLY A 55 -4.80 2.80 9.80
N GLU A 56 -4.40 3.03 11.03
CA GLU A 56 -3.23 2.39 11.62
C GLU A 56 -3.64 1.10 12.30
N GLY A 57 -2.73 0.11 12.26
CA GLY A 57 -2.97 -1.19 12.86
C GLY A 57 -3.51 -2.22 11.88
N ALA A 58 -3.68 -3.45 12.39
CA ALA A 58 -4.16 -4.56 11.58
C ALA A 58 -5.68 -4.53 11.43
N HIS A 59 -6.16 -4.94 10.27
CA HIS A 59 -7.58 -5.14 10.05
C HIS A 59 -7.93 -6.60 10.35
N ALA A 60 -9.14 -6.83 10.85
CA ALA A 60 -9.59 -8.18 11.20
C ALA A 60 -9.70 -9.13 9.99
N SER A 61 -10.04 -8.59 8.83
CA SER A 61 -10.28 -9.41 7.63
C SER A 61 -9.77 -8.75 6.36
N PRO A 62 -8.45 -8.60 6.21
CA PRO A 62 -7.91 -8.03 4.97
C PRO A 62 -8.10 -8.98 3.79
N ASN A 63 -8.43 -8.43 2.63
CA ASN A 63 -8.50 -9.19 1.39
C ASN A 63 -7.10 -9.53 0.87
N MET A 64 -6.13 -8.67 1.19
CA MET A 64 -4.75 -8.85 0.78
C MET A 64 -3.85 -8.25 1.84
N THR A 65 -2.71 -8.89 2.08
CA THR A 65 -1.68 -8.38 2.98
C THR A 65 -0.36 -8.25 2.21
N MET A 66 0.23 -7.06 2.27
CA MET A 66 1.55 -6.81 1.69
C MET A 66 2.55 -6.65 2.83
N THR A 67 3.66 -7.37 2.74
CA THR A 67 4.74 -7.30 3.73
C THR A 67 6.03 -6.90 3.03
N MET A 68 6.66 -5.82 3.49
CA MET A 68 7.93 -5.35 2.94
C MET A 68 8.59 -4.41 3.93
N ALA A 69 9.88 -4.13 3.72
CA ALA A 69 10.58 -3.14 4.52
C ALA A 69 10.02 -1.74 4.24
N ALA A 70 9.94 -0.90 5.26
CA ALA A 70 9.43 0.45 5.12
C ALA A 70 10.19 1.25 4.07
N GLN A 71 11.52 1.14 4.04
CA GLN A 71 12.34 1.83 3.06
C GLN A 71 12.02 1.35 1.63
N ASP A 72 11.79 0.06 1.45
CA ASP A 72 11.41 -0.48 0.14
C ASP A 72 10.05 0.06 -0.30
N TYR A 73 9.12 0.23 0.64
CA TYR A 73 7.83 0.84 0.34
C TYR A 73 8.00 2.28 -0.16
N VAL A 74 8.83 3.07 0.51
CA VAL A 74 9.14 4.43 0.09
C VAL A 74 9.79 4.43 -1.31
N ASP A 75 10.76 3.57 -1.53
CA ASP A 75 11.46 3.47 -2.81
C ASP A 75 10.52 3.07 -3.95
N MET A 76 9.60 2.17 -3.67
CA MET A 76 8.60 1.73 -4.65
C MET A 76 7.65 2.87 -5.02
N ASN A 77 7.26 3.69 -4.05
CA ASN A 77 6.35 4.81 -4.29
C ASN A 77 7.04 6.03 -4.92
N THR A 78 8.36 6.12 -4.82
CA THR A 78 9.13 7.21 -5.44
C THR A 78 9.77 6.82 -6.76
N GLY A 79 9.50 5.61 -7.24
CA GLY A 79 10.02 5.13 -8.53
C GLY A 79 11.42 4.54 -8.49
N LYS A 80 12.05 4.47 -7.32
CA LYS A 80 13.39 3.88 -7.18
C LYS A 80 13.39 2.37 -7.21
N LEU A 81 12.27 1.75 -6.89
CA LEU A 81 12.11 0.31 -6.85
C LEU A 81 10.86 -0.07 -7.62
N ASN A 82 11.00 -1.00 -8.57
CA ASN A 82 9.87 -1.52 -9.32
C ASN A 82 9.15 -2.57 -8.47
N GLY A 83 7.83 -2.45 -8.32
CA GLY A 83 7.04 -3.36 -7.50
C GLY A 83 7.11 -4.80 -7.97
N GLN A 84 7.11 -5.04 -9.28
CA GLN A 84 7.21 -6.39 -9.82
C GLN A 84 8.57 -7.00 -9.51
N MET A 85 9.64 -6.25 -9.65
CA MET A 85 10.97 -6.71 -9.30
C MET A 85 11.13 -6.94 -7.80
N ALA A 86 10.52 -6.10 -6.99
CA ALA A 86 10.51 -6.28 -5.55
C ALA A 86 9.85 -7.59 -5.17
N PHE A 87 8.74 -7.92 -5.82
CA PHE A 87 8.03 -9.17 -5.58
C PHE A 87 8.90 -10.37 -6.00
N MET A 88 9.49 -10.30 -7.18
CA MET A 88 10.32 -11.40 -7.70
C MET A 88 11.59 -11.63 -6.88
N SER A 89 12.15 -10.57 -6.31
CA SER A 89 13.39 -10.67 -5.51
C SER A 89 13.12 -11.02 -4.05
N GLY A 90 11.84 -11.14 -3.65
CA GLY A 90 11.48 -11.45 -2.27
C GLY A 90 11.43 -10.26 -1.33
N LYS A 91 11.64 -9.05 -1.81
CA LYS A 91 11.52 -7.83 -1.01
C LYS A 91 10.07 -7.50 -0.67
N LEU A 92 9.15 -7.88 -1.56
CA LEU A 92 7.72 -7.69 -1.35
C LEU A 92 7.05 -9.05 -1.29
N LYS A 93 6.35 -9.31 -0.19
CA LYS A 93 5.55 -10.52 -0.02
C LYS A 93 4.08 -10.15 -0.05
N ILE A 94 3.30 -10.94 -0.76
CA ILE A 94 1.87 -10.71 -0.92
C ILE A 94 1.14 -11.98 -0.51
N ALA A 95 0.14 -11.82 0.37
CA ALA A 95 -0.74 -12.90 0.76
C ALA A 95 -2.18 -12.47 0.50
N GLY A 96 -3.02 -13.39 0.06
CA GLY A 96 -4.42 -13.14 -0.20
C GLY A 96 -4.72 -12.97 -1.68
N ASP A 97 -5.53 -11.97 -2.02
CA ASP A 97 -6.04 -11.78 -3.38
C ASP A 97 -4.97 -11.20 -4.32
N MET A 98 -4.42 -12.07 -5.18
CA MET A 98 -3.39 -11.65 -6.13
C MET A 98 -3.95 -10.76 -7.24
N GLY A 99 -5.22 -10.91 -7.59
CA GLY A 99 -5.87 -10.01 -8.55
C GLY A 99 -5.94 -8.59 -8.01
N LEU A 100 -6.19 -8.44 -6.72
CA LEU A 100 -6.18 -7.14 -6.06
C LEU A 100 -4.76 -6.56 -6.06
N ALA A 101 -3.74 -7.37 -5.87
CA ALA A 101 -2.36 -6.92 -5.90
C ALA A 101 -2.00 -6.31 -7.26
N MET A 102 -2.43 -6.95 -8.35
CA MET A 102 -2.21 -6.42 -9.68
C MET A 102 -2.99 -5.12 -9.90
N LYS A 103 -4.18 -5.03 -9.36
CA LYS A 103 -5.04 -3.84 -9.48
C LYS A 103 -4.46 -2.64 -8.74
N MET A 104 -3.68 -2.87 -7.70
CA MET A 104 -3.05 -1.81 -6.91
C MET A 104 -2.24 -0.84 -7.77
N GLN A 105 -1.64 -1.32 -8.85
CA GLN A 105 -0.83 -0.48 -9.73
C GLN A 105 -1.64 0.62 -10.41
N SER A 106 -2.93 0.38 -10.65
CA SER A 106 -3.81 1.35 -11.28
C SER A 106 -4.72 2.09 -10.30
N LEU A 107 -4.77 1.65 -9.04
CA LEU A 107 -5.64 2.25 -8.03
C LEU A 107 -5.16 3.60 -7.53
N PHE A 108 -3.86 3.81 -7.49
CA PHE A 108 -3.28 5.03 -6.94
C PHE A 108 -2.38 5.70 -7.96
N LYS A 109 -2.50 7.03 -8.05
CA LYS A 109 -1.63 7.83 -8.89
C LYS A 109 -0.27 7.94 -8.23
N ARG A 110 0.78 7.81 -9.01
CA ARG A 110 2.14 8.00 -8.53
C ARG A 110 2.65 9.36 -8.95
N ALA A 111 3.43 9.95 -8.05
CA ALA A 111 4.08 11.21 -8.33
C ALA A 111 5.13 11.06 -9.42
#